data_1cc245a614513d3d182034bb80e3cef1
#
_entry.id   1cc245a614513d3d182034bb80e3cef1
#
_cell.length_a   1.000
_cell.length_b   1.000
_cell.length_c   1.000
_cell.angle_alpha   90.00
_cell.angle_beta   90.00
_cell.angle_gamma   90.00
#
_symmetry.space_group_name_H-M   'P 1'
#
loop_
_entity.id
_entity.type
_entity.pdbx_description
1 polymer ?
#
loop_
_entity_poly.entity_id
_entity_poly.type
_entity_poly.pdbx_seq_one_letter_code
_entity_poly.pdbx_strand_id
1 'polypeptide(L)'
;MDSMKLKLAEWWKKLRGIPMRKVLLGAVALLAVALCISIYMRANIQKRYSNARSQIQEQTYQGMIAMTELFSRIDDPSVDVQYKLIPGLRAEYAAVDALNTALIDGFGASSAVLSGEQTAAFEAAFAEYASAYREGRATGLAQDDMSACIAAIQQMIDARYAPKEEEEDPVLVIGATAAPKS
;
A
#
# COMPACT_ATOMS: atom_id res chain seq x y z
N MET A 1 25.60 -47.06 16.53
CA MET A 1 24.15 -46.84 16.81
C MET A 1 23.80 -47.08 18.32
N ASP A 2 24.60 -47.74 19.09
CA ASP A 2 24.28 -48.07 20.49
C ASP A 2 24.56 -46.96 21.52
N SER A 3 25.51 -46.07 21.26
CA SER A 3 25.84 -45.01 22.22
C SER A 3 24.70 -43.95 22.36
N MET A 4 23.93 -43.76 21.33
CA MET A 4 22.80 -42.80 21.33
C MET A 4 21.58 -43.35 22.09
N LYS A 5 21.37 -44.67 22.02
CA LYS A 5 20.30 -45.38 22.77
C LYS A 5 20.60 -45.40 24.26
N LEU A 6 21.88 -45.60 24.66
CA LEU A 6 22.31 -45.54 26.05
C LEU A 6 22.15 -44.13 26.64
N LYS A 7 22.52 -43.08 25.93
CA LYS A 7 22.33 -41.69 26.39
C LYS A 7 20.84 -41.32 26.51
N LEU A 8 19.98 -41.81 25.62
CA LEU A 8 18.53 -41.60 25.71
C LEU A 8 17.95 -42.33 26.95
N ALA A 9 18.39 -43.55 27.23
CA ALA A 9 17.90 -44.33 28.36
C ALA A 9 18.33 -43.72 29.72
N GLU A 10 19.55 -43.15 29.81
CA GLU A 10 20.00 -42.42 31.01
C GLU A 10 19.21 -41.12 31.19
N TRP A 11 18.90 -40.43 30.08
CA TRP A 11 18.09 -39.21 30.09
C TRP A 11 16.67 -39.51 30.59
N TRP A 12 16.05 -40.61 30.13
CA TRP A 12 14.74 -41.09 30.60
C TRP A 12 14.72 -41.46 32.06
N LYS A 13 15.81 -42.06 32.59
CA LYS A 13 15.93 -42.36 34.04
C LYS A 13 16.00 -41.08 34.87
N LYS A 14 16.72 -40.05 34.43
CA LYS A 14 16.78 -38.75 35.11
C LYS A 14 15.44 -38.03 35.09
N LEU A 15 14.68 -38.11 34.00
CA LEU A 15 13.33 -37.51 33.88
C LEU A 15 12.31 -38.15 34.81
N ARG A 16 12.39 -39.48 35.07
CA ARG A 16 11.48 -40.17 36.00
C ARG A 16 11.65 -39.77 37.47
N GLY A 17 12.78 -39.17 37.85
CA GLY A 17 13.01 -38.66 39.19
C GLY A 17 12.55 -37.22 39.44
N ILE A 18 12.07 -36.51 38.40
CA ILE A 18 11.61 -35.14 38.55
C ILE A 18 10.13 -35.14 38.98
N PRO A 19 9.78 -34.47 40.09
CA PRO A 19 8.38 -34.40 40.53
C PRO A 19 7.50 -33.79 39.41
N MET A 20 6.39 -34.46 39.13
CA MET A 20 5.45 -34.12 38.03
C MET A 20 5.08 -32.62 37.97
N ARG A 21 5.01 -31.97 39.16
CA ARG A 21 4.78 -30.50 39.25
C ARG A 21 5.88 -29.66 38.59
N LYS A 22 7.16 -30.05 38.69
CA LYS A 22 8.27 -29.32 38.07
C LYS A 22 8.27 -29.50 36.55
N VAL A 23 7.90 -30.68 36.05
CA VAL A 23 7.75 -30.96 34.62
C VAL A 23 6.60 -30.13 34.05
N LEU A 24 5.46 -30.07 34.74
CA LEU A 24 4.30 -29.29 34.32
C LEU A 24 4.61 -27.77 34.28
N LEU A 25 5.28 -27.25 35.30
CA LEU A 25 5.74 -25.86 35.36
C LEU A 25 6.70 -25.52 34.20
N GLY A 26 7.65 -26.43 33.91
CA GLY A 26 8.57 -26.27 32.77
C GLY A 26 7.84 -26.27 31.42
N ALA A 27 6.85 -27.16 31.24
CA ALA A 27 6.05 -27.20 30.02
C ALA A 27 5.20 -25.95 29.86
N VAL A 28 4.59 -25.45 30.93
CA VAL A 28 3.81 -24.19 30.89
C VAL A 28 4.72 -23.00 30.56
N ALA A 29 5.91 -22.92 31.14
CA ALA A 29 6.89 -21.87 30.85
C ALA A 29 7.34 -21.91 29.37
N LEU A 30 7.61 -23.09 28.83
CA LEU A 30 7.97 -23.27 27.42
C LEU A 30 6.82 -22.85 26.47
N LEU A 31 5.59 -23.23 26.80
CA LEU A 31 4.40 -22.82 26.05
C LEU A 31 4.20 -21.30 26.09
N ALA A 32 4.40 -20.67 27.24
CA ALA A 32 4.31 -19.22 27.37
C ALA A 32 5.35 -18.50 26.50
N VAL A 33 6.62 -18.98 26.54
CA VAL A 33 7.69 -18.42 25.69
C VAL A 33 7.36 -18.61 24.20
N ALA A 34 6.91 -19.79 23.78
CA ALA A 34 6.52 -20.07 22.41
C ALA A 34 5.35 -19.17 21.95
N LEU A 35 4.39 -18.92 22.85
CA LEU A 35 3.27 -18.01 22.59
C LEU A 35 3.75 -16.56 22.41
N CYS A 36 4.63 -16.08 23.30
CA CYS A 36 5.21 -14.74 23.19
C CYS A 36 6.00 -14.57 21.88
N ILE A 37 6.80 -15.55 21.49
CA ILE A 37 7.53 -15.52 20.21
C ILE A 37 6.55 -15.50 19.05
N SER A 38 5.50 -16.30 19.09
CA SER A 38 4.48 -16.36 18.02
C SER A 38 3.74 -15.02 17.85
N ILE A 39 3.37 -14.38 18.97
CA ILE A 39 2.73 -13.06 18.96
C ILE A 39 3.68 -12.00 18.39
N TYR A 40 4.94 -12.00 18.85
CA TYR A 40 5.96 -11.06 18.36
C TYR A 40 6.22 -11.24 16.85
N MET A 41 6.33 -12.47 16.38
CA MET A 41 6.51 -12.76 14.95
C MET A 41 5.32 -12.29 14.12
N ARG A 42 4.09 -12.55 14.59
CA ARG A 42 2.87 -12.06 13.90
C ARG A 42 2.86 -10.54 13.82
N ALA A 43 3.11 -9.84 14.91
CA ALA A 43 3.13 -8.37 14.94
C ALA A 43 4.20 -7.81 13.99
N ASN A 44 5.39 -8.42 13.93
CA ASN A 44 6.47 -7.99 13.05
C ASN A 44 6.14 -8.24 11.58
N ILE A 45 5.55 -9.39 11.24
CA ILE A 45 5.09 -9.70 9.88
C ILE A 45 4.01 -8.71 9.46
N GLN A 46 3.02 -8.45 10.30
CA GLN A 46 1.94 -7.51 10.01
C GLN A 46 2.45 -6.09 9.79
N LYS A 47 3.42 -5.63 10.60
CA LYS A 47 4.07 -4.33 10.41
C LYS A 47 4.84 -4.26 9.07
N ARG A 48 5.61 -5.29 8.72
CA ARG A 48 6.32 -5.34 7.43
C ARG A 48 5.34 -5.33 6.26
N TYR A 49 4.24 -6.06 6.38
CA TYR A 49 3.20 -6.13 5.36
C TYR A 49 2.51 -4.77 5.15
N SER A 50 2.15 -4.10 6.26
CA SER A 50 1.60 -2.74 6.22
C SER A 50 2.57 -1.72 5.62
N ASN A 51 3.86 -1.78 5.99
CA ASN A 51 4.88 -0.88 5.45
C ASN A 51 5.09 -1.11 3.94
N ALA A 52 5.14 -2.37 3.49
CA ALA A 52 5.28 -2.69 2.07
C ALA A 52 4.09 -2.17 1.26
N ARG A 53 2.86 -2.38 1.75
CA ARG A 53 1.65 -1.83 1.15
C ARG A 53 1.71 -0.31 1.03
N SER A 54 2.04 0.37 2.12
CA SER A 54 2.12 1.84 2.15
C SER A 54 3.18 2.36 1.18
N GLN A 55 4.32 1.68 1.09
CA GLN A 55 5.40 2.05 0.18
C GLN A 55 4.99 1.92 -1.29
N ILE A 56 4.33 0.81 -1.67
CA ILE A 56 3.84 0.63 -3.05
C ILE A 56 2.75 1.65 -3.37
N GLN A 57 1.82 1.90 -2.45
CA GLN A 57 0.80 2.94 -2.62
C GLN A 57 1.45 4.32 -2.85
N GLU A 58 2.45 4.68 -2.06
CA GLU A 58 3.15 5.96 -2.23
C GLU A 58 3.84 6.04 -3.58
N GLN A 59 4.52 4.98 -4.03
CA GLN A 59 5.12 4.93 -5.37
C GLN A 59 4.08 5.06 -6.48
N THR A 60 2.89 4.47 -6.30
CA THR A 60 1.78 4.61 -7.25
C THR A 60 1.34 6.07 -7.36
N TYR A 61 1.17 6.78 -6.22
CA TYR A 61 0.83 8.20 -6.22
C TYR A 61 1.93 9.07 -6.82
N GLN A 62 3.20 8.78 -6.59
CA GLN A 62 4.32 9.50 -7.23
C GLN A 62 4.31 9.32 -8.76
N GLY A 63 4.02 8.11 -9.25
CA GLY A 63 3.83 7.87 -10.68
C GLY A 63 2.64 8.65 -11.24
N MET A 64 1.53 8.73 -10.51
CA MET A 64 0.37 9.53 -10.91
C MET A 64 0.70 11.03 -10.97
N ILE A 65 1.49 11.56 -10.03
CA ILE A 65 1.99 12.94 -10.06
C ILE A 65 2.85 13.16 -11.32
N ALA A 66 3.78 12.26 -11.62
CA ALA A 66 4.59 12.35 -12.82
C ALA A 66 3.75 12.34 -14.11
N MET A 67 2.66 11.56 -14.15
CA MET A 67 1.71 11.58 -15.27
C MET A 67 1.02 12.95 -15.42
N THR A 68 0.56 13.56 -14.33
CA THR A 68 -0.08 14.89 -14.37
C THR A 68 0.90 15.98 -14.80
N GLU A 69 2.13 15.94 -14.31
CA GLU A 69 3.21 16.86 -14.71
C GLU A 69 3.58 16.73 -16.19
N LEU A 70 3.67 15.49 -16.71
CA LEU A 70 3.90 15.28 -18.14
C LEU A 70 2.76 15.82 -18.97
N PHE A 71 1.53 15.51 -18.60
CA PHE A 71 0.34 15.92 -19.36
C PHE A 71 0.13 17.44 -19.34
N SER A 72 0.50 18.14 -18.27
CA SER A 72 0.40 19.61 -18.20
C SER A 72 1.21 20.32 -19.29
N ARG A 73 2.11 19.63 -19.97
CA ARG A 73 2.93 20.14 -21.07
C ARG A 73 2.35 19.85 -22.46
N ILE A 74 1.11 19.35 -22.55
CA ILE A 74 0.52 18.94 -23.83
C ILE A 74 0.35 20.12 -24.79
N ASP A 75 0.12 21.31 -24.26
CA ASP A 75 -0.06 22.56 -25.03
C ASP A 75 1.26 23.34 -25.22
N ASP A 76 2.38 22.83 -24.72
CA ASP A 76 3.69 23.47 -24.89
C ASP A 76 4.20 23.24 -26.32
N PRO A 77 4.32 24.30 -27.15
CA PRO A 77 4.75 24.16 -28.54
C PRO A 77 6.19 23.67 -28.70
N SER A 78 6.99 23.70 -27.65
CA SER A 78 8.36 23.18 -27.63
C SER A 78 8.43 21.66 -27.42
N VAL A 79 7.32 21.04 -27.01
CA VAL A 79 7.24 19.61 -26.72
C VAL A 79 6.72 18.84 -27.93
N ASP A 80 7.44 17.81 -28.31
CA ASP A 80 6.98 16.84 -29.31
C ASP A 80 5.95 15.90 -28.66
N VAL A 81 4.67 16.26 -28.85
CA VAL A 81 3.56 15.52 -28.25
C VAL A 81 3.52 14.07 -28.72
N GLN A 82 3.79 13.81 -29.98
CA GLN A 82 3.64 12.49 -30.59
C GLN A 82 4.78 11.53 -30.26
N TYR A 83 6.02 12.01 -30.33
CA TYR A 83 7.19 11.15 -30.19
C TYR A 83 7.79 11.16 -28.78
N LYS A 84 7.43 12.12 -27.92
CA LYS A 84 7.97 12.25 -26.58
C LYS A 84 6.90 12.22 -25.50
N LEU A 85 5.89 13.08 -25.58
CA LEU A 85 4.94 13.26 -24.49
C LEU A 85 4.01 12.03 -24.36
N ILE A 86 3.32 11.64 -25.42
CA ILE A 86 2.37 10.50 -25.36
C ILE A 86 3.08 9.17 -25.05
N PRO A 87 4.23 8.84 -25.69
CA PRO A 87 4.98 7.65 -25.28
C PRO A 87 5.48 7.71 -23.84
N GLY A 88 5.92 8.89 -23.36
CA GLY A 88 6.32 9.10 -21.98
C GLY A 88 5.16 8.89 -21.00
N LEU A 89 4.00 9.50 -21.27
CA LEU A 89 2.79 9.35 -20.48
C LEU A 89 2.33 7.88 -20.41
N ARG A 90 2.40 7.16 -21.53
CA ARG A 90 2.08 5.74 -21.59
C ARG A 90 3.04 4.88 -20.78
N ALA A 91 4.33 5.23 -20.78
CA ALA A 91 5.33 4.52 -19.99
C ALA A 91 5.10 4.71 -18.47
N GLU A 92 4.80 5.95 -18.04
CA GLU A 92 4.45 6.25 -16.64
C GLU A 92 3.14 5.54 -16.24
N TYR A 93 2.13 5.58 -17.10
CA TYR A 93 0.89 4.85 -16.86
C TYR A 93 1.13 3.34 -16.68
N ALA A 94 1.94 2.72 -17.55
CA ALA A 94 2.26 1.30 -17.43
C ALA A 94 2.96 0.96 -16.11
N ALA A 95 3.83 1.86 -15.61
CA ALA A 95 4.47 1.69 -14.30
C ALA A 95 3.44 1.81 -13.16
N VAL A 96 2.54 2.79 -13.23
CA VAL A 96 1.45 2.96 -12.24
C VAL A 96 0.51 1.75 -12.24
N ASP A 97 0.12 1.24 -13.40
CA ASP A 97 -0.75 0.07 -13.51
C ASP A 97 -0.08 -1.21 -12.99
N ALA A 98 1.21 -1.39 -13.24
CA ALA A 98 1.98 -2.50 -12.68
C ALA A 98 2.04 -2.44 -11.14
N LEU A 99 2.23 -1.25 -10.55
CA LEU A 99 2.19 -1.05 -9.10
C LEU A 99 0.79 -1.30 -8.53
N ASN A 100 -0.26 -0.83 -9.22
CA ASN A 100 -1.65 -1.06 -8.84
C ASN A 100 -1.99 -2.56 -8.88
N THR A 101 -1.55 -3.28 -9.90
CA THR A 101 -1.69 -4.74 -10.00
C THR A 101 -0.96 -5.43 -8.86
N ALA A 102 0.27 -5.02 -8.53
CA ALA A 102 1.02 -5.55 -7.39
C ALA A 102 0.31 -5.31 -6.04
N LEU A 103 -0.39 -4.18 -5.89
CA LEU A 103 -1.23 -3.92 -4.71
C LEU A 103 -2.41 -4.89 -4.64
N ILE A 104 -3.08 -5.13 -5.75
CA ILE A 104 -4.22 -6.05 -5.82
C ILE A 104 -3.77 -7.48 -5.51
N ASP A 105 -2.71 -7.95 -6.16
CA ASP A 105 -2.20 -9.32 -6.02
C ASP A 105 -1.61 -9.58 -4.62
N GLY A 106 -0.90 -8.60 -4.07
CA GLY A 106 -0.24 -8.74 -2.77
C GLY A 106 -1.15 -8.47 -1.57
N PHE A 107 -2.15 -7.59 -1.71
CA PHE A 107 -2.92 -7.08 -0.57
C PHE A 107 -4.45 -7.12 -0.77
N GLY A 108 -4.90 -7.61 -1.91
CA GLY A 108 -6.31 -7.75 -2.28
C GLY A 108 -6.89 -6.52 -2.98
N ALA A 109 -8.03 -6.70 -3.64
CA ALA A 109 -8.67 -5.69 -4.48
C ALA A 109 -8.97 -4.36 -3.77
N SER A 110 -9.24 -4.38 -2.46
CA SER A 110 -9.47 -3.15 -1.66
C SER A 110 -8.21 -2.29 -1.46
N SER A 111 -7.05 -2.77 -1.92
CA SER A 111 -5.78 -2.05 -1.84
C SER A 111 -5.46 -1.27 -3.12
N ALA A 112 -6.23 -1.51 -4.18
CA ALA A 112 -6.08 -0.80 -5.45
C ALA A 112 -6.15 0.72 -5.24
N VAL A 113 -5.28 1.44 -5.93
CA VAL A 113 -5.31 2.90 -6.03
C VAL A 113 -6.18 3.30 -7.23
N LEU A 114 -5.95 2.68 -8.38
CA LEU A 114 -6.80 2.85 -9.56
C LEU A 114 -7.88 1.77 -9.60
N SER A 115 -9.12 2.17 -9.87
CA SER A 115 -10.20 1.21 -10.13
C SER A 115 -10.03 0.58 -11.52
N GLY A 116 -10.63 -0.60 -11.72
CA GLY A 116 -10.64 -1.23 -13.04
C GLY A 116 -11.30 -0.38 -14.13
N GLU A 117 -12.26 0.47 -13.77
CA GLU A 117 -12.91 1.40 -14.68
C GLU A 117 -11.96 2.53 -15.11
N GLN A 118 -11.18 3.07 -14.17
CA GLN A 118 -10.16 4.09 -14.48
C GLN A 118 -9.04 3.52 -15.35
N THR A 119 -8.57 2.31 -15.04
CA THR A 119 -7.57 1.61 -15.88
C THR A 119 -8.10 1.40 -17.29
N ALA A 120 -9.34 0.92 -17.44
CA ALA A 120 -9.96 0.72 -18.76
C ALA A 120 -10.13 2.03 -19.54
N ALA A 121 -10.46 3.13 -18.87
CA ALA A 121 -10.59 4.45 -19.50
C ALA A 121 -9.24 4.94 -20.06
N PHE A 122 -8.14 4.81 -19.33
CA PHE A 122 -6.80 5.11 -19.83
C PHE A 122 -6.40 4.28 -21.04
N GLU A 123 -6.61 2.96 -20.97
CA GLU A 123 -6.30 2.08 -22.09
C GLU A 123 -7.11 2.44 -23.34
N ALA A 124 -8.39 2.77 -23.18
CA ALA A 124 -9.25 3.21 -24.28
C ALA A 124 -8.74 4.53 -24.90
N ALA A 125 -8.39 5.53 -24.08
CA ALA A 125 -7.86 6.81 -24.54
C ALA A 125 -6.53 6.65 -25.31
N PHE A 126 -5.61 5.82 -24.82
CA PHE A 126 -4.36 5.52 -25.52
C PHE A 126 -4.58 4.76 -26.84
N ALA A 127 -5.52 3.78 -26.84
CA ALA A 127 -5.86 3.03 -28.05
C ALA A 127 -6.47 3.93 -29.12
N GLU A 128 -7.40 4.82 -28.75
CA GLU A 128 -8.01 5.77 -29.69
C GLU A 128 -6.99 6.77 -30.22
N TYR A 129 -6.10 7.31 -29.35
CA TYR A 129 -5.02 8.17 -29.82
C TYR A 129 -4.15 7.47 -30.87
N ALA A 130 -3.73 6.24 -30.60
CA ALA A 130 -2.90 5.47 -31.50
C ALA A 130 -3.61 5.12 -32.81
N SER A 131 -4.92 4.86 -32.77
CA SER A 131 -5.77 4.62 -33.96
C SER A 131 -5.91 5.87 -34.78
N ALA A 132 -6.32 6.99 -34.18
CA ALA A 132 -6.48 8.28 -34.84
C ALA A 132 -5.19 8.73 -35.54
N TYR A 133 -4.06 8.58 -34.84
CA TYR A 133 -2.74 8.92 -35.39
C TYR A 133 -2.37 8.06 -36.61
N ARG A 134 -2.55 6.74 -36.54
CA ARG A 134 -2.25 5.84 -37.68
C ARG A 134 -3.13 6.09 -38.90
N GLU A 135 -4.36 6.48 -38.65
CA GLU A 135 -5.34 6.76 -39.73
C GLU A 135 -5.29 8.19 -40.24
N GLY A 136 -4.41 9.04 -39.70
CA GLY A 136 -4.31 10.45 -40.05
C GLY A 136 -5.51 11.27 -39.62
N ARG A 137 -6.31 10.78 -38.67
CA ARG A 137 -7.45 11.51 -38.08
C ARG A 137 -6.96 12.52 -37.04
N ALA A 138 -7.80 13.52 -36.73
CA ALA A 138 -7.53 14.43 -35.65
C ALA A 138 -7.47 13.69 -34.30
N THR A 139 -6.46 13.96 -33.50
CA THR A 139 -6.22 13.32 -32.17
C THR A 139 -6.86 14.08 -31.01
N GLY A 140 -7.54 15.21 -31.26
CA GLY A 140 -8.10 16.08 -30.22
C GLY A 140 -9.07 15.38 -29.29
N LEU A 141 -10.01 14.57 -29.81
CA LEU A 141 -10.94 13.81 -28.95
C LEU A 141 -10.23 12.85 -28.01
N ALA A 142 -9.23 12.13 -28.49
CA ALA A 142 -8.45 11.23 -27.64
C ALA A 142 -7.60 11.99 -26.59
N GLN A 143 -7.17 13.22 -26.90
CA GLN A 143 -6.52 14.10 -25.93
C GLN A 143 -7.50 14.61 -24.88
N ASP A 144 -8.74 14.91 -25.27
CA ASP A 144 -9.81 15.27 -24.33
C ASP A 144 -10.14 14.12 -23.38
N ASP A 145 -10.21 12.88 -23.87
CA ASP A 145 -10.41 11.68 -23.04
C ASP A 145 -9.24 11.48 -22.06
N MET A 146 -8.00 11.66 -22.52
CA MET A 146 -6.83 11.61 -21.64
C MET A 146 -6.88 12.73 -20.58
N SER A 147 -7.30 13.94 -20.96
CA SER A 147 -7.47 15.06 -20.05
C SER A 147 -8.46 14.72 -18.93
N ALA A 148 -9.59 14.11 -19.27
CA ALA A 148 -10.58 13.66 -18.30
C ALA A 148 -9.99 12.61 -17.33
N CYS A 149 -9.21 11.65 -17.85
CA CYS A 149 -8.52 10.65 -17.02
C CYS A 149 -7.50 11.31 -16.08
N ILE A 150 -6.71 12.25 -16.57
CA ILE A 150 -5.71 12.99 -15.78
C ILE A 150 -6.39 13.85 -14.70
N ALA A 151 -7.51 14.50 -15.03
CA ALA A 151 -8.29 15.27 -14.05
C ALA A 151 -8.81 14.38 -12.90
N ALA A 152 -9.25 13.16 -13.22
CA ALA A 152 -9.65 12.19 -12.20
C ALA A 152 -8.46 11.77 -11.29
N ILE A 153 -7.28 11.55 -11.87
CA ILE A 153 -6.04 11.30 -11.12
C ILE A 153 -5.71 12.49 -10.21
N GLN A 154 -5.79 13.71 -10.72
CA GLN A 154 -5.50 14.91 -9.94
C GLN A 154 -6.40 15.00 -8.69
N GLN A 155 -7.70 14.73 -8.85
CA GLN A 155 -8.63 14.68 -7.71
C GLN A 155 -8.24 13.64 -6.67
N MET A 156 -7.72 12.47 -7.10
CA MET A 156 -7.25 11.42 -6.18
C MET A 156 -5.98 11.87 -5.44
N ILE A 157 -5.05 12.53 -6.12
CA ILE A 157 -3.84 13.11 -5.52
C ILE A 157 -4.24 14.16 -4.48
N ASP A 158 -5.11 15.09 -4.85
CA ASP A 158 -5.58 16.16 -3.98
C ASP A 158 -6.27 15.60 -2.72
N ALA A 159 -7.13 14.59 -2.89
CA ALA A 159 -7.78 13.90 -1.78
C ALA A 159 -6.78 13.18 -0.86
N ARG A 160 -5.69 12.63 -1.41
CA ARG A 160 -4.65 11.93 -0.66
C ARG A 160 -3.80 12.86 0.20
N TYR A 161 -3.47 14.03 -0.35
CA TYR A 161 -2.57 15.01 0.26
C TYR A 161 -3.31 16.23 0.85
N ALA A 162 -4.66 16.22 0.82
CA ALA A 162 -5.44 17.23 1.53
C ALA A 162 -5.00 17.30 3.00
N PRO A 163 -4.78 18.49 3.55
CA PRO A 163 -4.55 18.64 4.98
C PRO A 163 -5.73 18.01 5.71
N LYS A 164 -5.44 17.03 6.57
CA LYS A 164 -6.46 16.53 7.49
C LYS A 164 -6.84 17.71 8.36
N GLU A 165 -8.12 18.10 8.31
CA GLU A 165 -8.65 19.02 9.32
C GLU A 165 -8.30 18.40 10.67
N GLU A 166 -7.45 19.08 11.45
CA GLU A 166 -7.19 18.71 12.83
C GLU A 166 -8.57 18.71 13.48
N GLU A 167 -9.04 17.53 13.86
CA GLU A 167 -10.21 17.36 14.69
C GLU A 167 -9.88 18.16 15.96
N GLU A 168 -10.45 19.40 16.08
CA GLU A 168 -10.26 20.24 17.24
C GLU A 168 -10.63 19.37 18.44
N ASP A 169 -9.61 18.96 19.19
CA ASP A 169 -9.83 18.32 20.48
C ASP A 169 -10.82 19.19 21.25
N PRO A 170 -11.96 18.64 21.68
CA PRO A 170 -12.93 19.43 22.44
C PRO A 170 -12.20 19.96 23.68
N VAL A 171 -11.89 21.26 23.67
CA VAL A 171 -11.32 21.96 24.81
C VAL A 171 -12.23 21.67 26.00
N LEU A 172 -11.78 20.79 26.89
CA LEU A 172 -12.39 20.53 28.17
C LEU A 172 -12.36 21.86 28.94
N VAL A 173 -13.42 22.65 28.78
CA VAL A 173 -13.68 23.82 29.63
C VAL A 173 -13.94 23.28 31.03
N ILE A 174 -12.89 23.13 31.83
CA ILE A 174 -13.00 22.89 33.25
C ILE A 174 -13.61 24.16 33.84
N GLY A 175 -14.93 24.10 34.03
CA GLY A 175 -15.67 25.16 34.65
C GLY A 175 -15.08 25.52 36.04
N ALA A 176 -14.48 26.71 36.12
CA ALA A 176 -14.11 27.32 37.38
C ALA A 176 -15.38 27.55 38.20
N THR A 177 -15.61 26.68 39.16
CA THR A 177 -16.67 26.83 40.16
C THR A 177 -16.36 28.07 41.00
N ALA A 178 -17.11 29.14 40.77
CA ALA A 178 -17.04 30.34 41.60
C ALA A 178 -17.49 29.98 43.04
N ALA A 179 -16.61 30.24 44.01
CA ALA A 179 -16.91 30.13 45.42
C ALA A 179 -17.94 31.20 45.85
N PRO A 180 -18.91 30.85 46.72
CA PRO A 180 -19.86 31.84 47.23
C PRO A 180 -19.16 32.78 48.20
N LYS A 181 -19.32 34.08 47.99
CA LYS A 181 -19.00 35.11 48.99
C LYS A 181 -20.07 35.13 50.08
N SER A 182 -19.66 34.84 51.31
CA SER A 182 -20.36 35.19 52.55
C SER A 182 -20.08 36.61 52.93
#